data_1b730a16e7df9941511c379b3078fc49
#
_entry.id   1b730a16e7df9941511c379b3078fc49
#
_cell.length_a   1.000
_cell.length_b   1.000
_cell.length_c   1.000
_cell.angle_alpha   90.00
_cell.angle_beta   90.00
_cell.angle_gamma   90.00
#
_symmetry.space_group_name_H-M   'P 1'
#
loop_
_entity.id
_entity.type
_entity.pdbx_description
1 polymer ?
#
loop_
_entity_poly.entity_id
_entity_poly.type
_entity_poly.pdbx_seq_one_letter_code
_entity_poly.pdbx_strand_id
1 'polypeptide(L)'
;MYNVIVPLFNRSVTADTREIYLKQFKDAKVSQILLAIFGYGTDPATDLVTANSLRENIEFFKKEGIKAGVWIGYTIGHGCDLVVGADNVPDISGYTKMVDLAGQERAYVCCPSDENFRRRIAQYVSTIATSGTELVLLDDDFRMSQHGPEFCCACDRHMARISELCGEEISREALKKHVFAEKANKYRRAWLTAQSESLESLASDVREAVDKVAPTVRVGFCNSHAVWGVDGTDPIRLAKILAGKHTKPFMRTQGAPYWHVTRKGPIQSVIEQARHIAYMSSDRGVEIISEGDTYPRPRYIVPASLLEMYDAAMRIDGRHDGILKYMVEYNATAEFETSYLDKHTRNLPLMDALSEMFAGKEMLGVNVSCRGNVFDEADLEMGVSGLYPYPCAGAMMSFNGISTVYGKGGICRAVFGEEARHIDLSKIENGAVLDGIAAQILSDRGVDVGIEDRVCFENKRISFITDSKGIERGTVDVPDVRYANVKISARASLVSHGIVGNGIVPLAYTYENSDGAKFLVYLFDSMALRRNTGMYRGYMQQKTLKEGIEWVSGKRIPAFVEKCPDLYLMCKGGEGRMAVALFNFFADSIDEPIITLDREYSNIRFINCSGRLENDKVILNNPIYSNTLAAFEVW
;
A
#
# COMPACT_ATOMS: atom_id res chain seq x y z
N MET A 1 7.71 20.54 -3.76
CA MET A 1 7.11 20.83 -2.42
C MET A 1 6.08 19.76 -2.15
N TYR A 2 6.05 19.16 -0.97
CA TYR A 2 5.10 18.11 -0.61
C TYR A 2 3.72 18.70 -0.36
N ASN A 3 2.70 18.22 -1.07
CA ASN A 3 1.36 18.78 -1.06
C ASN A 3 0.53 18.17 0.09
N VAL A 4 -0.11 19.03 0.90
CA VAL A 4 -1.13 18.62 1.88
C VAL A 4 -2.49 18.98 1.32
N ILE A 5 -3.27 17.95 1.01
CA ILE A 5 -4.61 18.06 0.42
C ILE A 5 -5.63 17.60 1.45
N VAL A 6 -6.69 18.37 1.69
CA VAL A 6 -7.72 18.04 2.69
C VAL A 6 -9.06 17.81 2.02
N PRO A 7 -9.71 16.65 2.21
CA PRO A 7 -11.08 16.42 1.75
C PRO A 7 -12.08 17.05 2.71
N LEU A 8 -13.16 17.57 2.17
CA LEU A 8 -14.23 18.26 2.90
C LEU A 8 -15.53 18.15 2.12
N PHE A 9 -16.65 17.77 2.73
CA PHE A 9 -17.92 17.78 2.02
C PHE A 9 -18.31 19.19 1.58
N ASN A 10 -18.71 19.32 0.31
CA ASN A 10 -19.17 20.61 -0.23
C ASN A 10 -20.32 21.20 0.61
N ARG A 11 -21.24 20.36 1.09
CA ARG A 11 -22.36 20.77 1.96
C ARG A 11 -21.93 21.32 3.32
N SER A 12 -20.75 20.99 3.80
CA SER A 12 -20.20 21.49 5.07
C SER A 12 -19.62 22.91 4.93
N VAL A 13 -19.40 23.38 3.69
CA VAL A 13 -18.88 24.71 3.40
C VAL A 13 -20.06 25.65 3.11
N THR A 14 -20.44 26.39 4.13
CA THR A 14 -21.53 27.38 4.08
C THR A 14 -20.99 28.80 4.31
N ALA A 15 -21.83 29.80 4.18
CA ALA A 15 -21.45 31.18 4.50
C ALA A 15 -20.92 31.35 5.93
N ASP A 16 -21.41 30.53 6.88
CA ASP A 16 -21.02 30.62 8.30
C ASP A 16 -19.72 29.82 8.60
N THR A 17 -19.42 28.77 7.85
CA THR A 17 -18.30 27.86 8.14
C THR A 17 -17.05 28.11 7.30
N ARG A 18 -17.18 28.66 6.11
CA ARG A 18 -16.08 28.80 5.14
C ARG A 18 -14.90 29.63 5.64
N GLU A 19 -15.15 30.68 6.43
CA GLU A 19 -14.08 31.50 7.04
C GLU A 19 -13.35 30.74 8.13
N ILE A 20 -14.06 29.89 8.88
CA ILE A 20 -13.45 29.02 9.91
C ILE A 20 -12.50 28.02 9.23
N TYR A 21 -12.97 27.31 8.20
CA TYR A 21 -12.14 26.40 7.43
C TYR A 21 -10.95 27.11 6.78
N LEU A 22 -11.15 28.29 6.20
CA LEU A 22 -10.09 29.07 5.59
C LEU A 22 -8.96 29.37 6.58
N LYS A 23 -9.32 29.85 7.77
CA LYS A 23 -8.34 30.12 8.84
C LYS A 23 -7.60 28.85 9.23
N GLN A 24 -8.32 27.76 9.52
CA GLN A 24 -7.75 26.48 9.89
C GLN A 24 -6.78 25.96 8.82
N PHE A 25 -7.12 26.04 7.56
CA PHE A 25 -6.29 25.54 6.45
C PHE A 25 -5.07 26.42 6.20
N LYS A 26 -5.17 27.73 6.36
CA LYS A 26 -4.01 28.62 6.29
C LYS A 26 -3.01 28.33 7.42
N ASP A 27 -3.51 28.17 8.66
CA ASP A 27 -2.67 27.85 9.83
C ASP A 27 -1.96 26.49 9.68
N ALA A 28 -2.64 25.51 9.05
CA ALA A 28 -2.12 24.18 8.78
C ALA A 28 -1.29 24.06 7.49
N LYS A 29 -1.04 25.16 6.77
CA LYS A 29 -0.35 25.17 5.47
C LYS A 29 -0.94 24.17 4.45
N VAL A 30 -2.27 24.05 4.42
CA VAL A 30 -2.97 23.22 3.42
C VAL A 30 -2.77 23.83 2.03
N SER A 31 -2.28 23.02 1.08
CA SER A 31 -2.02 23.48 -0.29
C SER A 31 -3.25 23.42 -1.20
N GLN A 32 -4.15 22.49 -0.91
CA GLN A 32 -5.35 22.25 -1.71
C GLN A 32 -6.45 21.61 -0.86
N ILE A 33 -7.70 21.92 -1.20
CA ILE A 33 -8.87 21.18 -0.69
C ILE A 33 -9.53 20.38 -1.80
N LEU A 34 -10.22 19.28 -1.42
CA LEU A 34 -11.10 18.55 -2.30
C LEU A 34 -12.52 18.61 -1.75
N LEU A 35 -13.40 19.32 -2.46
CA LEU A 35 -14.81 19.38 -2.12
C LEU A 35 -15.49 18.08 -2.52
N ALA A 36 -15.84 17.27 -1.54
CA ALA A 36 -16.44 15.97 -1.75
C ALA A 36 -17.94 16.09 -2.06
N ILE A 37 -18.38 15.34 -3.05
CA ILE A 37 -19.77 15.16 -3.42
C ILE A 37 -20.06 13.67 -3.58
N PHE A 38 -21.30 13.27 -3.28
CA PHE A 38 -21.73 11.87 -3.43
C PHE A 38 -22.77 11.77 -4.54
N GLY A 39 -22.52 10.84 -5.44
CA GLY A 39 -23.44 10.42 -6.48
C GLY A 39 -23.67 11.48 -7.57
N TYR A 40 -24.10 10.99 -8.71
CA TYR A 40 -24.67 11.81 -9.79
C TYR A 40 -26.18 11.92 -9.54
N GLY A 41 -26.77 13.05 -9.98
CA GLY A 41 -28.21 13.27 -9.86
C GLY A 41 -29.02 12.29 -10.69
N THR A 42 -30.33 12.29 -10.47
CA THR A 42 -31.28 11.51 -11.29
C THR A 42 -31.30 12.00 -12.74
N ASP A 43 -30.93 13.25 -12.96
CA ASP A 43 -30.92 13.90 -14.26
C ASP A 43 -29.82 14.98 -14.39
N PRO A 44 -29.50 15.43 -15.62
CA PRO A 44 -28.48 16.45 -15.85
C PRO A 44 -28.76 17.83 -15.23
N ALA A 45 -30.02 18.18 -14.94
CA ALA A 45 -30.34 19.46 -14.31
C ALA A 45 -29.89 19.45 -12.83
N THR A 46 -30.06 18.33 -12.14
CA THR A 46 -29.56 18.12 -10.78
C THR A 46 -28.03 18.23 -10.73
N ASP A 47 -27.32 17.69 -11.73
CA ASP A 47 -25.87 17.79 -11.82
C ASP A 47 -25.41 19.27 -11.96
N LEU A 48 -26.15 20.10 -12.72
CA LEU A 48 -25.86 21.51 -12.86
C LEU A 48 -26.06 22.30 -11.55
N VAL A 49 -27.06 21.94 -10.74
CA VAL A 49 -27.25 22.52 -9.40
C VAL A 49 -26.04 22.23 -8.54
N THR A 50 -25.57 20.99 -8.55
CA THR A 50 -24.35 20.56 -7.83
C THR A 50 -23.11 21.32 -8.31
N ALA A 51 -22.91 21.44 -9.62
CA ALA A 51 -21.79 22.19 -10.19
C ALA A 51 -21.80 23.68 -9.82
N ASN A 52 -22.97 24.30 -9.75
CA ASN A 52 -23.11 25.70 -9.33
C ASN A 52 -22.80 25.89 -7.83
N SER A 53 -23.28 25.00 -6.97
CA SER A 53 -22.94 25.03 -5.55
C SER A 53 -21.43 24.85 -5.31
N LEU A 54 -20.78 23.99 -6.06
CA LEU A 54 -19.32 23.82 -6.00
C LEU A 54 -18.60 25.10 -6.43
N ARG A 55 -19.09 25.79 -7.48
CA ARG A 55 -18.44 26.99 -8.01
C ARG A 55 -18.28 28.08 -6.96
N GLU A 56 -19.29 28.35 -6.16
CA GLU A 56 -19.21 29.36 -5.10
C GLU A 56 -18.09 29.08 -4.10
N ASN A 57 -17.99 27.82 -3.65
CA ASN A 57 -16.98 27.42 -2.69
C ASN A 57 -15.57 27.37 -3.32
N ILE A 58 -15.45 26.88 -4.56
CA ILE A 58 -14.19 26.87 -5.30
C ILE A 58 -13.66 28.30 -5.48
N GLU A 59 -14.49 29.23 -5.93
CA GLU A 59 -14.12 30.63 -6.14
C GLU A 59 -13.70 31.32 -4.85
N PHE A 60 -14.39 31.04 -3.74
CA PHE A 60 -14.02 31.53 -2.41
C PHE A 60 -12.59 31.10 -2.03
N PHE A 61 -12.29 29.80 -2.03
CA PHE A 61 -10.98 29.32 -1.62
C PHE A 61 -9.86 29.73 -2.60
N LYS A 62 -10.13 29.73 -3.90
CA LYS A 62 -9.15 30.16 -4.91
C LYS A 62 -8.78 31.62 -4.76
N LYS A 63 -9.74 32.50 -4.48
CA LYS A 63 -9.50 33.93 -4.20
C LYS A 63 -8.58 34.13 -3.00
N GLU A 64 -8.64 33.24 -2.03
CA GLU A 64 -7.83 33.24 -0.81
C GLU A 64 -6.50 32.48 -0.95
N GLY A 65 -6.16 32.01 -2.16
CA GLY A 65 -4.89 31.36 -2.49
C GLY A 65 -4.82 29.87 -2.18
N ILE A 66 -5.94 29.24 -1.81
CA ILE A 66 -6.03 27.79 -1.63
C ILE A 66 -6.59 27.15 -2.90
N LYS A 67 -5.88 26.17 -3.49
CA LYS A 67 -6.38 25.41 -4.62
C LYS A 67 -7.62 24.60 -4.22
N ALA A 68 -8.59 24.49 -5.14
CA ALA A 68 -9.80 23.73 -4.89
C ALA A 68 -10.06 22.71 -6.02
N GLY A 69 -10.13 21.45 -5.64
CA GLY A 69 -10.54 20.34 -6.47
C GLY A 69 -11.91 19.80 -6.04
N VAL A 70 -12.43 18.85 -6.78
CA VAL A 70 -13.65 18.10 -6.45
C VAL A 70 -13.33 16.63 -6.32
N TRP A 71 -13.87 15.98 -5.30
CA TRP A 71 -13.80 14.52 -5.11
C TRP A 71 -15.21 13.94 -5.29
N ILE A 72 -15.35 13.05 -6.27
CA ILE A 72 -16.59 12.32 -6.56
C ILE A 72 -16.56 10.99 -5.86
N GLY A 73 -17.30 10.84 -4.78
CA GLY A 73 -17.30 9.66 -3.92
C GLY A 73 -18.15 8.48 -4.43
N TYR A 74 -18.82 8.60 -5.59
CA TYR A 74 -19.58 7.51 -6.18
C TYR A 74 -19.53 7.61 -7.71
N THR A 75 -18.95 6.61 -8.34
CA THR A 75 -18.82 6.48 -9.80
C THR A 75 -19.44 5.19 -10.32
N ILE A 76 -18.73 4.08 -10.24
CA ILE A 76 -19.21 2.75 -10.62
C ILE A 76 -20.13 2.17 -9.53
N GLY A 77 -19.79 2.42 -8.29
CA GLY A 77 -20.52 2.02 -7.08
C GLY A 77 -19.68 1.23 -6.09
N HIS A 78 -19.89 1.50 -4.80
CA HIS A 78 -19.16 0.80 -3.73
C HIS A 78 -19.71 -0.60 -3.39
N GLY A 79 -20.81 -1.02 -4.00
CA GLY A 79 -21.33 -2.40 -3.92
C GLY A 79 -22.11 -2.72 -2.68
N CYS A 80 -22.27 -1.81 -1.73
CA CYS A 80 -22.93 -2.09 -0.47
C CYS A 80 -23.28 -0.84 0.35
N ASP A 81 -23.51 -1.08 1.53
CA ASP A 81 -23.82 -0.42 2.79
C ASP A 81 -23.30 1.01 2.99
N LEU A 82 -22.27 1.49 2.31
CA LEU A 82 -21.79 2.87 2.40
C LEU A 82 -22.80 3.89 1.87
N VAL A 83 -23.77 3.42 1.11
CA VAL A 83 -24.79 4.24 0.44
C VAL A 83 -26.20 3.95 1.00
N VAL A 84 -26.37 2.88 1.76
CA VAL A 84 -27.64 2.53 2.38
C VAL A 84 -28.03 3.62 3.41
N GLY A 85 -29.14 4.31 3.13
CA GLY A 85 -29.63 5.41 3.96
C GLY A 85 -29.09 6.79 3.57
N ALA A 86 -28.28 6.92 2.52
CA ALA A 86 -27.96 8.22 1.95
C ALA A 86 -29.10 8.69 1.02
N ASP A 87 -29.54 9.92 1.20
CA ASP A 87 -30.60 10.53 0.38
C ASP A 87 -30.23 10.69 -1.11
N ASN A 88 -29.00 10.32 -1.50
CA ASN A 88 -28.41 10.57 -2.81
C ASN A 88 -27.86 9.29 -3.49
N VAL A 89 -28.49 8.12 -3.29
CA VAL A 89 -28.16 6.93 -4.07
C VAL A 89 -28.65 7.14 -5.51
N PRO A 90 -27.77 7.07 -6.53
CA PRO A 90 -28.21 7.21 -7.91
C PRO A 90 -29.22 6.13 -8.28
N ASP A 91 -30.22 6.48 -9.09
CA ASP A 91 -31.06 5.49 -9.73
C ASP A 91 -30.27 4.80 -10.84
N ILE A 92 -29.93 3.53 -10.60
CA ILE A 92 -29.17 2.69 -11.54
C ILE A 92 -30.02 1.62 -12.20
N SER A 93 -31.36 1.68 -12.04
CA SER A 93 -32.27 0.66 -12.57
C SER A 93 -32.24 0.50 -14.09
N GLY A 94 -31.85 1.56 -14.81
CA GLY A 94 -31.73 1.59 -16.27
C GLY A 94 -30.40 1.08 -16.83
N TYR A 95 -29.44 0.63 -15.98
CA TYR A 95 -28.10 0.24 -16.41
C TYR A 95 -27.80 -1.23 -16.08
N THR A 96 -26.91 -1.82 -16.90
CA THR A 96 -26.38 -3.15 -16.62
C THR A 96 -25.58 -3.13 -15.33
N LYS A 97 -25.95 -3.96 -14.38
CA LYS A 97 -25.21 -4.13 -13.13
C LYS A 97 -24.06 -5.12 -13.29
N MET A 98 -23.07 -4.99 -12.41
CA MET A 98 -22.04 -6.02 -12.33
C MET A 98 -22.63 -7.32 -11.77
N VAL A 99 -22.15 -8.44 -12.31
CA VAL A 99 -22.45 -9.80 -11.85
C VAL A 99 -21.14 -10.43 -11.44
N ASP A 100 -21.10 -11.06 -10.26
CA ASP A 100 -19.89 -11.76 -9.84
C ASP A 100 -19.70 -13.11 -10.54
N LEU A 101 -18.54 -13.73 -10.31
CA LEU A 101 -18.22 -15.06 -10.86
C LEU A 101 -19.09 -16.20 -10.30
N ALA A 102 -19.85 -15.95 -9.21
CA ALA A 102 -20.86 -16.89 -8.72
C ALA A 102 -22.26 -16.66 -9.34
N GLY A 103 -22.40 -15.63 -10.19
CA GLY A 103 -23.65 -15.30 -10.86
C GLY A 103 -24.57 -14.38 -10.06
N GLN A 104 -24.09 -13.76 -8.98
CA GLN A 104 -24.87 -12.85 -8.17
C GLN A 104 -24.74 -11.41 -8.67
N GLU A 105 -25.88 -10.76 -8.93
CA GLU A 105 -25.92 -9.35 -9.30
C GLU A 105 -25.53 -8.45 -8.09
N ARG A 106 -24.74 -7.42 -8.35
CA ARG A 106 -24.34 -6.43 -7.34
C ARG A 106 -25.31 -5.26 -7.33
N ALA A 107 -26.04 -5.11 -6.21
CA ALA A 107 -27.21 -4.23 -6.13
C ALA A 107 -26.93 -2.76 -6.48
N TYR A 108 -25.75 -2.24 -6.14
CA TYR A 108 -25.42 -0.81 -6.29
C TYR A 108 -24.18 -0.57 -7.13
N VAL A 109 -23.89 -1.47 -8.11
CA VAL A 109 -22.69 -1.38 -8.93
C VAL A 109 -23.04 -1.53 -10.40
N CYS A 110 -22.80 -0.48 -11.17
CA CYS A 110 -22.98 -0.50 -12.62
C CYS A 110 -21.78 -1.10 -13.33
N CYS A 111 -22.03 -1.78 -14.44
CA CYS A 111 -20.97 -2.35 -15.25
C CYS A 111 -20.48 -1.36 -16.32
N PRO A 112 -19.19 -1.00 -16.37
CA PRO A 112 -18.64 -0.10 -17.39
C PRO A 112 -18.70 -0.65 -18.83
N SER A 113 -19.06 -1.92 -19.03
CA SER A 113 -19.37 -2.42 -20.38
C SER A 113 -20.67 -1.85 -20.95
N ASP A 114 -21.52 -1.24 -20.12
CA ASP A 114 -22.75 -0.58 -20.55
C ASP A 114 -22.45 0.83 -21.07
N GLU A 115 -22.66 1.06 -22.38
CA GLU A 115 -22.41 2.36 -23.01
C GLU A 115 -23.32 3.49 -22.50
N ASN A 116 -24.56 3.18 -22.11
CA ASN A 116 -25.48 4.17 -21.57
C ASN A 116 -24.99 4.62 -20.19
N PHE A 117 -24.51 3.70 -19.38
CA PHE A 117 -23.89 4.01 -18.10
C PHE A 117 -22.61 4.86 -18.30
N ARG A 118 -21.70 4.47 -19.19
CA ARG A 118 -20.48 5.25 -19.47
C ARG A 118 -20.82 6.66 -19.91
N ARG A 119 -21.80 6.82 -20.80
CA ARG A 119 -22.25 8.14 -21.29
C ARG A 119 -22.79 9.00 -20.14
N ARG A 120 -23.56 8.41 -19.22
CA ARG A 120 -24.11 9.13 -18.06
C ARG A 120 -23.00 9.61 -17.11
N ILE A 121 -22.03 8.78 -16.78
CA ILE A 121 -20.88 9.15 -15.95
C ILE A 121 -20.03 10.21 -16.63
N ALA A 122 -19.73 10.06 -17.92
CA ALA A 122 -18.98 11.04 -18.69
C ALA A 122 -19.67 12.42 -18.71
N GLN A 123 -20.99 12.47 -18.89
CA GLN A 123 -21.78 13.68 -18.79
C GLN A 123 -21.73 14.28 -17.40
N TYR A 124 -21.88 13.48 -16.35
CA TYR A 124 -21.81 13.95 -14.96
C TYR A 124 -20.45 14.59 -14.65
N VAL A 125 -19.36 13.86 -14.90
CA VAL A 125 -18.00 14.35 -14.62
C VAL A 125 -17.69 15.61 -15.42
N SER A 126 -18.12 15.68 -16.69
CA SER A 126 -17.91 16.89 -17.51
C SER A 126 -18.73 18.09 -16.99
N THR A 127 -19.94 17.87 -16.49
CA THR A 127 -20.74 18.92 -15.85
C THR A 127 -20.04 19.44 -14.59
N ILE A 128 -19.55 18.54 -13.74
CA ILE A 128 -18.78 18.93 -12.53
C ILE A 128 -17.50 19.69 -12.91
N ALA A 129 -16.81 19.32 -13.98
CA ALA A 129 -15.63 20.03 -14.44
C ALA A 129 -15.89 21.50 -14.82
N THR A 130 -17.14 21.88 -15.15
CA THR A 130 -17.51 23.29 -15.41
C THR A 130 -17.62 24.17 -14.16
N SER A 131 -17.48 23.58 -12.94
CA SER A 131 -17.54 24.34 -11.68
C SER A 131 -16.37 25.28 -11.43
N GLY A 132 -15.35 25.29 -12.30
CA GLY A 132 -14.14 26.08 -12.12
C GLY A 132 -13.05 25.34 -11.31
N THR A 133 -13.24 24.05 -11.05
CA THR A 133 -12.26 23.19 -10.38
C THR A 133 -10.97 23.05 -11.20
N GLU A 134 -9.85 22.74 -10.52
CA GLU A 134 -8.59 22.40 -11.18
C GLU A 134 -8.37 20.88 -11.30
N LEU A 135 -9.08 20.11 -10.47
CA LEU A 135 -8.95 18.65 -10.38
C LEU A 135 -10.32 18.04 -10.06
N VAL A 136 -10.71 17.02 -10.80
CA VAL A 136 -11.76 16.08 -10.43
C VAL A 136 -11.10 14.76 -10.06
N LEU A 137 -11.30 14.29 -8.83
CA LEU A 137 -10.81 13.02 -8.33
C LEU A 137 -11.96 12.03 -8.23
N LEU A 138 -11.88 10.92 -8.98
CA LEU A 138 -12.81 9.81 -8.91
C LEU A 138 -12.42 8.90 -7.76
N ASP A 139 -13.38 8.44 -6.96
CA ASP A 139 -13.09 7.64 -5.77
C ASP A 139 -12.63 6.21 -6.12
N ASP A 140 -12.31 5.44 -5.11
CA ASP A 140 -11.75 4.10 -5.26
C ASP A 140 -12.76 3.04 -5.71
N ASP A 141 -14.03 3.42 -5.89
CA ASP A 141 -15.05 2.65 -6.59
C ASP A 141 -14.86 2.64 -8.13
N PHE A 142 -13.94 3.45 -8.65
CA PHE A 142 -13.52 3.44 -10.05
C PHE A 142 -12.61 2.23 -10.33
N ARG A 143 -13.18 1.03 -10.18
CA ARG A 143 -12.52 -0.28 -10.33
C ARG A 143 -13.52 -1.36 -10.75
N MET A 144 -13.01 -2.52 -11.20
CA MET A 144 -13.84 -3.64 -11.63
C MET A 144 -14.10 -4.67 -10.53
N SER A 145 -13.12 -4.94 -9.70
CA SER A 145 -13.22 -5.98 -8.66
C SER A 145 -13.47 -5.42 -7.26
N GLN A 146 -13.67 -6.32 -6.28
CA GLN A 146 -13.87 -5.98 -4.86
C GLN A 146 -15.09 -5.11 -4.54
N HIS A 147 -16.19 -5.33 -5.27
CA HIS A 147 -17.51 -4.76 -4.94
C HIS A 147 -18.37 -5.72 -4.10
N GLY A 148 -17.77 -6.67 -3.42
CA GLY A 148 -18.42 -7.68 -2.59
C GLY A 148 -17.47 -8.82 -2.24
N PRO A 149 -17.97 -9.92 -1.66
CA PRO A 149 -17.14 -11.06 -1.24
C PRO A 149 -16.55 -11.86 -2.41
N GLU A 150 -17.19 -11.83 -3.58
CA GLU A 150 -16.75 -12.53 -4.79
C GLU A 150 -16.25 -11.54 -5.85
N PHE A 151 -15.41 -12.00 -6.75
CA PHE A 151 -14.85 -11.19 -7.83
C PHE A 151 -15.86 -10.90 -8.94
N CYS A 152 -15.90 -9.68 -9.44
CA CYS A 152 -16.63 -9.21 -10.61
C CYS A 152 -15.64 -9.00 -11.78
N CYS A 153 -16.04 -8.93 -13.04
CA CYS A 153 -17.40 -8.96 -13.52
C CYS A 153 -17.62 -10.17 -14.45
N ALA A 154 -18.80 -10.77 -14.39
CA ALA A 154 -19.25 -11.83 -15.27
C ALA A 154 -20.71 -11.57 -15.75
N CYS A 155 -21.11 -10.30 -15.97
CA CYS A 155 -22.38 -9.96 -16.60
C CYS A 155 -22.42 -10.44 -18.05
N ASP A 156 -23.60 -10.51 -18.66
CA ASP A 156 -23.76 -11.08 -20.00
C ASP A 156 -22.87 -10.40 -21.06
N ARG A 157 -22.67 -9.09 -20.97
CA ARG A 157 -21.75 -8.35 -21.86
C ARG A 157 -20.29 -8.79 -21.68
N HIS A 158 -19.83 -8.96 -20.43
CA HIS A 158 -18.49 -9.48 -20.16
C HIS A 158 -18.36 -10.93 -20.59
N MET A 159 -19.37 -11.78 -20.34
CA MET A 159 -19.34 -13.18 -20.77
C MET A 159 -19.24 -13.32 -22.30
N ALA A 160 -19.99 -12.50 -23.04
CA ALA A 160 -19.88 -12.44 -24.50
C ALA A 160 -18.46 -12.04 -24.97
N ARG A 161 -17.89 -10.99 -24.37
CA ARG A 161 -16.53 -10.54 -24.69
C ARG A 161 -15.46 -11.57 -24.34
N ILE A 162 -15.59 -12.23 -23.19
CA ILE A 162 -14.67 -13.30 -22.75
C ILE A 162 -14.74 -14.49 -23.72
N SER A 163 -15.95 -14.90 -24.14
CA SER A 163 -16.13 -15.97 -25.11
C SER A 163 -15.47 -15.64 -26.46
N GLU A 164 -15.62 -14.39 -26.92
CA GLU A 164 -14.95 -13.91 -28.13
C GLU A 164 -13.42 -13.99 -28.01
N LEU A 165 -12.85 -13.48 -26.89
CA LEU A 165 -11.41 -13.51 -26.61
C LEU A 165 -10.86 -14.93 -26.48
N CYS A 166 -11.67 -15.88 -26.00
CA CYS A 166 -11.28 -17.28 -25.88
C CYS A 166 -11.45 -18.06 -27.22
N GLY A 167 -12.26 -17.54 -28.14
CA GLY A 167 -12.64 -18.21 -29.38
C GLY A 167 -13.64 -19.37 -29.21
N GLU A 168 -14.35 -19.40 -28.07
CA GLU A 168 -15.35 -20.41 -27.72
C GLU A 168 -16.32 -19.91 -26.65
N GLU A 169 -17.52 -20.46 -26.63
CA GLU A 169 -18.52 -20.16 -25.61
C GLU A 169 -18.09 -20.73 -24.24
N ILE A 170 -18.22 -19.94 -23.19
CA ILE A 170 -17.88 -20.36 -21.82
C ILE A 170 -19.00 -19.98 -20.83
N SER A 171 -19.38 -20.93 -19.97
CA SER A 171 -20.31 -20.66 -18.87
C SER A 171 -19.63 -19.94 -17.70
N ARG A 172 -20.40 -19.20 -16.85
CA ARG A 172 -19.88 -18.55 -15.63
C ARG A 172 -19.21 -19.54 -14.68
N GLU A 173 -19.78 -20.74 -14.52
CA GLU A 173 -19.21 -21.79 -13.68
C GLU A 173 -17.85 -22.24 -14.19
N ALA A 174 -17.74 -22.51 -15.51
CA ALA A 174 -16.47 -22.87 -16.13
C ALA A 174 -15.46 -21.72 -16.04
N LEU A 175 -15.88 -20.48 -16.27
CA LEU A 175 -15.03 -19.31 -16.14
C LEU A 175 -14.48 -19.18 -14.71
N LYS A 176 -15.32 -19.27 -13.66
CA LYS A 176 -14.89 -19.22 -12.25
C LYS A 176 -13.82 -20.26 -11.97
N LYS A 177 -14.02 -21.50 -12.43
CA LYS A 177 -13.05 -22.58 -12.28
C LYS A 177 -11.71 -22.26 -12.96
N HIS A 178 -11.75 -21.72 -14.17
CA HIS A 178 -10.54 -21.38 -14.93
C HIS A 178 -9.82 -20.15 -14.40
N VAL A 179 -10.54 -19.12 -13.96
CA VAL A 179 -9.93 -17.91 -13.38
C VAL A 179 -9.06 -18.25 -12.18
N PHE A 180 -9.53 -19.18 -11.32
CA PHE A 180 -8.80 -19.63 -10.13
C PHE A 180 -8.12 -20.99 -10.30
N ALA A 181 -7.93 -21.47 -11.53
CA ALA A 181 -7.13 -22.66 -11.79
C ALA A 181 -5.67 -22.47 -11.35
N GLU A 182 -5.03 -23.57 -11.03
CA GLU A 182 -3.65 -23.58 -10.54
C GLU A 182 -2.69 -22.83 -11.47
N LYS A 183 -2.76 -23.12 -12.76
CA LYS A 183 -1.87 -22.49 -13.75
C LYS A 183 -2.54 -21.30 -14.46
N ALA A 184 -1.73 -20.32 -14.84
CA ALA A 184 -2.13 -19.25 -15.74
C ALA A 184 -2.67 -19.83 -17.06
N ASN A 185 -3.79 -19.26 -17.57
CA ASN A 185 -4.47 -19.80 -18.74
C ASN A 185 -5.17 -18.71 -19.55
N LYS A 186 -5.64 -19.07 -20.76
CA LYS A 186 -6.30 -18.14 -21.69
C LYS A 186 -7.59 -17.52 -21.13
N TYR A 187 -8.34 -18.24 -20.29
CA TYR A 187 -9.63 -17.78 -19.75
C TYR A 187 -9.40 -16.72 -18.66
N ARG A 188 -8.41 -16.92 -17.77
CA ARG A 188 -8.01 -15.92 -16.79
C ARG A 188 -7.58 -14.62 -17.49
N ARG A 189 -6.74 -14.72 -18.53
CA ARG A 189 -6.33 -13.55 -19.32
C ARG A 189 -7.48 -12.88 -20.02
N ALA A 190 -8.39 -13.65 -20.65
CA ALA A 190 -9.57 -13.11 -21.31
C ALA A 190 -10.48 -12.35 -20.33
N TRP A 191 -10.68 -12.89 -19.12
CA TRP A 191 -11.44 -12.23 -18.07
C TRP A 191 -10.81 -10.90 -17.65
N LEU A 192 -9.51 -10.88 -17.37
CA LEU A 192 -8.77 -9.67 -17.02
C LEU A 192 -8.78 -8.63 -18.15
N THR A 193 -8.62 -9.09 -19.41
CA THR A 193 -8.66 -8.22 -20.59
C THR A 193 -10.03 -7.55 -20.75
N ALA A 194 -11.11 -8.29 -20.63
CA ALA A 194 -12.47 -7.75 -20.76
C ALA A 194 -12.77 -6.69 -19.69
N GLN A 195 -12.28 -6.88 -18.47
CA GLN A 195 -12.40 -5.89 -17.40
C GLN A 195 -11.60 -4.63 -17.69
N SER A 196 -10.32 -4.78 -18.08
CA SER A 196 -9.45 -3.68 -18.45
C SER A 196 -10.05 -2.83 -19.56
N GLU A 197 -10.51 -3.46 -20.65
CA GLU A 197 -11.16 -2.78 -21.77
C GLU A 197 -12.37 -1.96 -21.33
N SER A 198 -13.20 -2.49 -20.43
CA SER A 198 -14.40 -1.81 -19.94
C SER A 198 -14.04 -0.56 -19.11
N LEU A 199 -13.08 -0.67 -18.21
CA LEU A 199 -12.68 0.43 -17.33
C LEU A 199 -11.93 1.52 -18.11
N GLU A 200 -11.07 1.13 -19.06
CA GLU A 200 -10.37 2.06 -19.93
C GLU A 200 -11.32 2.80 -20.87
N SER A 201 -12.36 2.12 -21.36
CA SER A 201 -13.42 2.76 -22.17
C SER A 201 -14.17 3.81 -21.36
N LEU A 202 -14.54 3.53 -20.11
CA LEU A 202 -15.17 4.51 -19.22
C LEU A 202 -14.23 5.71 -18.98
N ALA A 203 -12.94 5.46 -18.73
CA ALA A 203 -11.96 6.53 -18.53
C ALA A 203 -11.81 7.42 -19.77
N SER A 204 -11.82 6.81 -20.97
CA SER A 204 -11.76 7.52 -22.25
C SER A 204 -12.99 8.38 -22.48
N ASP A 205 -14.19 7.82 -22.28
CA ASP A 205 -15.46 8.55 -22.43
C ASP A 205 -15.52 9.74 -21.47
N VAL A 206 -15.07 9.58 -20.23
CA VAL A 206 -14.96 10.67 -19.23
C VAL A 206 -14.00 11.74 -19.72
N ARG A 207 -12.79 11.37 -20.17
CA ARG A 207 -11.82 12.37 -20.64
C ARG A 207 -12.30 13.12 -21.86
N GLU A 208 -12.86 12.44 -22.85
CA GLU A 208 -13.42 13.06 -24.05
C GLU A 208 -14.54 14.05 -23.75
N ALA A 209 -15.41 13.73 -22.79
CA ALA A 209 -16.48 14.60 -22.36
C ALA A 209 -15.93 15.86 -21.65
N VAL A 210 -14.96 15.70 -20.78
CA VAL A 210 -14.32 16.82 -20.06
C VAL A 210 -13.51 17.69 -21.04
N ASP A 211 -12.81 17.13 -22.01
CA ASP A 211 -12.06 17.89 -23.01
C ASP A 211 -12.94 18.85 -23.82
N LYS A 212 -14.19 18.51 -24.06
CA LYS A 212 -15.15 19.36 -24.79
C LYS A 212 -15.54 20.62 -24.03
N VAL A 213 -15.51 20.61 -22.69
CA VAL A 213 -16.03 21.72 -21.85
C VAL A 213 -14.96 22.39 -21.01
N ALA A 214 -13.94 21.64 -20.58
CA ALA A 214 -12.90 22.10 -19.65
C ALA A 214 -11.57 21.33 -19.86
N PRO A 215 -10.89 21.45 -21.00
CA PRO A 215 -9.74 20.64 -21.38
C PRO A 215 -8.55 20.75 -20.42
N THR A 216 -8.43 21.84 -19.67
CA THR A 216 -7.36 22.07 -18.69
C THR A 216 -7.64 21.49 -17.31
N VAL A 217 -8.88 21.02 -17.05
CA VAL A 217 -9.22 20.36 -15.79
C VAL A 217 -8.63 18.96 -15.76
N ARG A 218 -7.87 18.69 -14.72
CA ARG A 218 -7.30 17.37 -14.47
C ARG A 218 -8.40 16.41 -14.02
N VAL A 219 -8.34 15.18 -14.51
CA VAL A 219 -9.13 14.07 -13.96
C VAL A 219 -8.16 13.02 -13.46
N GLY A 220 -8.31 12.63 -12.22
CA GLY A 220 -7.53 11.55 -11.59
C GLY A 220 -8.45 10.57 -10.88
N PHE A 221 -7.89 9.53 -10.30
CA PHE A 221 -8.67 8.54 -9.56
C PHE A 221 -7.94 8.04 -8.31
N CYS A 222 -8.70 7.46 -7.39
CA CYS A 222 -8.20 6.80 -6.22
C CYS A 222 -7.89 5.34 -6.55
N ASN A 223 -6.62 4.96 -6.53
CA ASN A 223 -6.19 3.61 -6.81
C ASN A 223 -6.29 2.74 -5.55
N SER A 224 -7.12 1.72 -5.58
CA SER A 224 -7.12 0.64 -4.60
C SER A 224 -6.05 -0.39 -4.99
N HIS A 225 -5.40 -1.03 -4.01
CA HIS A 225 -4.37 -2.04 -4.27
C HIS A 225 -4.90 -3.27 -5.05
N ALA A 226 -6.20 -3.51 -5.04
CA ALA A 226 -6.83 -4.58 -5.80
C ALA A 226 -6.67 -4.41 -7.31
N VAL A 227 -6.60 -3.18 -7.78
CA VAL A 227 -6.48 -2.85 -9.21
C VAL A 227 -5.21 -3.38 -9.84
N TRP A 228 -4.16 -3.61 -9.06
CA TRP A 228 -2.86 -4.05 -9.58
C TRP A 228 -2.85 -5.48 -10.13
N GLY A 229 -3.72 -6.35 -9.65
CA GLY A 229 -3.68 -7.77 -10.01
C GLY A 229 -4.99 -8.33 -10.55
N VAL A 230 -6.12 -7.89 -10.03
CA VAL A 230 -7.41 -8.56 -10.28
C VAL A 230 -8.38 -7.81 -11.17
N ASP A 231 -8.12 -6.54 -11.48
CA ASP A 231 -8.91 -5.76 -12.45
C ASP A 231 -8.34 -5.84 -13.88
N GLY A 232 -7.16 -6.43 -14.03
CA GLY A 232 -6.47 -6.53 -15.32
C GLY A 232 -5.91 -5.19 -15.83
N THR A 233 -6.09 -4.10 -15.09
CA THR A 233 -5.76 -2.73 -15.52
C THR A 233 -4.45 -2.26 -14.93
N ASP A 234 -3.59 -1.65 -15.75
CA ASP A 234 -2.45 -0.87 -15.28
C ASP A 234 -2.94 0.50 -14.78
N PRO A 235 -2.85 0.81 -13.47
CA PRO A 235 -3.32 2.07 -12.93
C PRO A 235 -2.58 3.29 -13.48
N ILE A 236 -1.33 3.14 -13.91
CA ILE A 236 -0.57 4.21 -14.57
C ILE A 236 -1.17 4.52 -15.95
N ARG A 237 -1.54 3.48 -16.70
CA ARG A 237 -2.21 3.63 -17.99
C ARG A 237 -3.58 4.30 -17.81
N LEU A 238 -4.34 3.88 -16.80
CA LEU A 238 -5.64 4.46 -16.48
C LEU A 238 -5.52 5.96 -16.11
N ALA A 239 -4.55 6.32 -15.26
CA ALA A 239 -4.27 7.72 -14.91
C ALA A 239 -3.91 8.57 -16.16
N LYS A 240 -3.16 8.00 -17.11
CA LYS A 240 -2.80 8.66 -18.37
C LYS A 240 -4.01 8.86 -19.30
N ILE A 241 -4.91 7.88 -19.38
CA ILE A 241 -6.16 8.01 -20.14
C ILE A 241 -7.00 9.15 -19.56
N LEU A 242 -7.22 9.18 -18.25
CA LEU A 242 -7.97 10.22 -17.56
C LEU A 242 -7.33 11.62 -17.70
N ALA A 243 -6.02 11.72 -17.79
CA ALA A 243 -5.30 12.97 -17.99
C ALA A 243 -5.45 13.51 -19.42
N GLY A 244 -5.57 12.64 -20.40
CA GLY A 244 -5.61 13.02 -21.81
C GLY A 244 -4.30 13.68 -22.28
N LYS A 245 -4.41 14.60 -23.25
CA LYS A 245 -3.26 15.26 -23.87
C LYS A 245 -2.87 16.58 -23.21
N HIS A 246 -3.75 17.15 -22.40
CA HIS A 246 -3.66 18.54 -21.94
C HIS A 246 -3.29 18.68 -20.47
N THR A 247 -3.31 17.60 -19.69
CA THR A 247 -3.09 17.66 -18.25
C THR A 247 -2.05 16.62 -17.77
N LYS A 248 -1.46 16.86 -16.59
CA LYS A 248 -0.57 15.91 -15.94
C LYS A 248 -1.40 14.81 -15.27
N PRO A 249 -1.09 13.51 -15.48
CA PRO A 249 -1.75 12.42 -14.79
C PRO A 249 -1.67 12.56 -13.27
N PHE A 250 -2.76 12.20 -12.58
CA PHE A 250 -2.88 12.29 -11.13
C PHE A 250 -3.53 11.02 -10.57
N MET A 251 -2.99 10.52 -9.47
CA MET A 251 -3.52 9.34 -8.80
C MET A 251 -3.33 9.45 -7.28
N ARG A 252 -4.36 9.11 -6.50
CA ARG A 252 -4.24 8.84 -5.07
C ARG A 252 -3.96 7.36 -4.87
N THR A 253 -2.87 7.02 -4.21
CA THR A 253 -2.53 5.63 -3.87
C THR A 253 -3.14 5.24 -2.54
N GLN A 254 -3.61 4.01 -2.43
CA GLN A 254 -4.11 3.50 -1.16
C GLN A 254 -2.99 3.40 -0.13
N GLY A 255 -3.31 3.73 1.10
CA GLY A 255 -2.45 3.60 2.26
C GLY A 255 -2.96 4.52 3.36
N ALA A 256 -3.53 4.01 4.41
CA ALA A 256 -4.08 4.84 5.47
C ALA A 256 -4.15 4.05 6.77
N PRO A 257 -4.10 4.69 7.93
CA PRO A 257 -4.25 4.00 9.20
C PRO A 257 -5.69 3.60 9.54
N TYR A 258 -6.52 3.29 8.54
CA TYR A 258 -7.90 2.84 8.73
C TYR A 258 -8.06 1.79 9.83
N TRP A 259 -9.00 1.99 10.76
CA TRP A 259 -9.34 1.01 11.79
C TRP A 259 -8.14 0.50 12.59
N HIS A 260 -7.06 1.28 12.64
CA HIS A 260 -5.76 0.73 13.03
C HIS A 260 -5.76 0.15 14.44
N VAL A 261 -6.38 0.84 15.40
CA VAL A 261 -6.39 0.39 16.80
C VAL A 261 -7.27 -0.83 17.02
N THR A 262 -8.31 -1.03 16.20
CA THR A 262 -9.36 -2.01 16.49
C THR A 262 -9.40 -3.21 15.56
N ARG A 263 -9.00 -3.08 14.31
CA ARG A 263 -9.26 -4.12 13.29
C ARG A 263 -8.12 -4.39 12.32
N LYS A 264 -7.20 -3.46 12.14
CA LYS A 264 -6.09 -3.64 11.19
C LYS A 264 -4.82 -4.08 11.88
N GLY A 265 -4.00 -4.78 11.12
CA GLY A 265 -2.66 -5.17 11.53
C GLY A 265 -1.73 -3.98 11.79
N PRO A 266 -0.49 -4.23 12.15
CA PRO A 266 0.48 -3.19 12.47
C PRO A 266 0.63 -2.16 11.37
N ILE A 267 0.79 -0.89 11.73
CA ILE A 267 0.92 0.24 10.81
C ILE A 267 2.14 0.11 9.90
N GLN A 268 3.19 -0.59 10.34
CA GLN A 268 4.39 -0.87 9.55
C GLN A 268 4.03 -1.53 8.20
N SER A 269 3.12 -2.51 8.21
CA SER A 269 2.70 -3.18 6.98
C SER A 269 1.93 -2.25 6.04
N VAL A 270 1.16 -1.31 6.59
CA VAL A 270 0.45 -0.28 5.80
C VAL A 270 1.45 0.69 5.17
N ILE A 271 2.46 1.12 5.92
CA ILE A 271 3.55 1.97 5.41
C ILE A 271 4.31 1.25 4.30
N GLU A 272 4.70 -0.02 4.50
CA GLU A 272 5.41 -0.80 3.48
C GLU A 272 4.56 -0.99 2.21
N GLN A 273 3.27 -1.23 2.34
CA GLN A 273 2.36 -1.31 1.19
C GLN A 273 2.26 0.02 0.44
N ALA A 274 2.13 1.14 1.14
CA ALA A 274 2.09 2.47 0.52
C ALA A 274 3.40 2.79 -0.20
N ARG A 275 4.55 2.48 0.40
CA ARG A 275 5.89 2.63 -0.20
C ARG A 275 6.07 1.74 -1.44
N HIS A 276 5.58 0.50 -1.39
CA HIS A 276 5.58 -0.41 -2.54
C HIS A 276 4.76 0.14 -3.70
N ILE A 277 3.52 0.58 -3.45
CA ILE A 277 2.66 1.17 -4.48
C ILE A 277 3.29 2.44 -5.05
N ALA A 278 3.87 3.29 -4.19
CA ALA A 278 4.58 4.48 -4.63
C ALA A 278 5.77 4.13 -5.55
N TYR A 279 6.55 3.12 -5.19
CA TYR A 279 7.65 2.65 -6.04
C TYR A 279 7.16 2.20 -7.42
N MET A 280 6.08 1.41 -7.49
CA MET A 280 5.54 0.95 -8.77
C MET A 280 4.94 2.08 -9.61
N SER A 281 4.54 3.17 -8.99
CA SER A 281 3.89 4.33 -9.63
C SER A 281 4.86 5.46 -9.97
N SER A 282 5.98 5.58 -9.24
CA SER A 282 6.94 6.67 -9.39
C SER A 282 7.70 6.58 -10.73
N ASP A 283 8.28 7.71 -11.13
CA ASP A 283 9.11 7.86 -12.34
C ASP A 283 8.41 7.51 -13.66
N ARG A 284 7.08 7.47 -13.65
CA ARG A 284 6.24 7.18 -14.84
C ARG A 284 5.47 8.39 -15.36
N GLY A 285 5.79 9.60 -14.85
CA GLY A 285 5.15 10.84 -15.26
C GLY A 285 3.76 11.08 -14.66
N VAL A 286 3.41 10.36 -13.60
CA VAL A 286 2.16 10.51 -12.84
C VAL A 286 2.46 11.24 -11.54
N GLU A 287 1.63 12.22 -11.17
CA GLU A 287 1.64 12.80 -9.82
C GLU A 287 0.90 11.86 -8.87
N ILE A 288 1.59 11.42 -7.82
CA ILE A 288 1.03 10.47 -6.86
C ILE A 288 0.94 11.10 -5.48
N ILE A 289 -0.22 10.96 -4.85
CA ILE A 289 -0.42 11.32 -3.45
C ILE A 289 -0.81 10.09 -2.62
N SER A 290 -0.37 10.06 -1.38
CA SER A 290 -0.77 9.01 -0.45
C SER A 290 -2.13 9.32 0.15
N GLU A 291 -2.90 8.30 0.49
CA GLU A 291 -4.09 8.42 1.32
C GLU A 291 -3.71 8.48 2.79
N GLY A 292 -4.24 9.47 3.51
CA GLY A 292 -4.10 9.62 4.96
C GLY A 292 -5.47 9.66 5.62
N ASP A 293 -6.28 8.61 5.46
CA ASP A 293 -7.62 8.54 6.05
C ASP A 293 -7.60 8.03 7.49
N THR A 294 -8.49 8.57 8.27
CA THR A 294 -8.69 8.27 9.69
C THR A 294 -10.02 7.56 9.96
N TYR A 295 -10.64 7.00 8.90
CA TYR A 295 -11.92 6.29 9.05
C TYR A 295 -11.77 5.00 9.90
N PRO A 296 -12.74 4.67 10.75
CA PRO A 296 -13.86 5.51 11.13
C PRO A 296 -13.42 6.49 12.23
N ARG A 297 -13.60 7.76 12.00
CA ARG A 297 -13.41 8.75 13.06
C ARG A 297 -14.36 8.41 14.24
N PRO A 298 -14.04 8.71 15.43
CA PRO A 298 -13.12 9.69 15.98
C PRO A 298 -11.73 9.14 16.37
N ARG A 299 -10.88 9.98 16.97
CA ARG A 299 -9.48 9.73 17.30
C ARG A 299 -9.18 8.54 18.20
N TYR A 300 -10.11 8.05 19.01
CA TYR A 300 -9.87 6.87 19.83
C TYR A 300 -9.72 5.58 19.00
N ILE A 301 -10.15 5.59 17.75
CA ILE A 301 -9.97 4.47 16.80
C ILE A 301 -8.72 4.66 15.95
N VAL A 302 -8.50 5.89 15.46
CA VAL A 302 -7.30 6.26 14.71
C VAL A 302 -6.70 7.52 15.34
N PRO A 303 -5.71 7.39 16.24
CA PRO A 303 -5.10 8.53 16.90
C PRO A 303 -4.47 9.52 15.92
N ALA A 304 -4.61 10.83 16.21
CA ALA A 304 -4.00 11.87 15.39
C ALA A 304 -2.48 11.72 15.26
N SER A 305 -1.80 11.28 16.34
CA SER A 305 -0.36 11.00 16.30
C SER A 305 0.00 9.89 15.31
N LEU A 306 -0.85 8.89 15.13
CA LEU A 306 -0.61 7.82 14.17
C LEU A 306 -0.67 8.32 12.72
N LEU A 307 -1.64 9.20 12.41
CA LEU A 307 -1.73 9.86 11.11
C LEU A 307 -0.49 10.72 10.83
N GLU A 308 0.02 11.44 11.84
CA GLU A 308 1.24 12.22 11.71
C GLU A 308 2.48 11.34 11.46
N MET A 309 2.59 10.19 12.13
CA MET A 309 3.70 9.26 11.90
C MET A 309 3.63 8.64 10.50
N TYR A 310 2.43 8.33 10.03
CA TYR A 310 2.24 7.88 8.65
C TYR A 310 2.67 8.94 7.62
N ASP A 311 2.25 10.20 7.78
CA ASP A 311 2.67 11.32 6.93
C ASP A 311 4.19 11.51 6.97
N ALA A 312 4.82 11.46 8.16
CA ALA A 312 6.27 11.53 8.29
C ALA A 312 7.00 10.41 7.52
N ALA A 313 6.50 9.18 7.58
CA ALA A 313 7.08 8.07 6.85
C ALA A 313 6.98 8.26 5.31
N MET A 314 5.85 8.77 4.81
CA MET A 314 5.67 9.07 3.38
C MET A 314 6.62 10.19 2.91
N ARG A 315 6.80 11.24 3.73
CA ARG A 315 7.77 12.32 3.45
C ARG A 315 9.20 11.83 3.44
N ILE A 316 9.57 10.97 4.38
CA ILE A 316 10.91 10.36 4.44
C ILE A 316 11.13 9.45 3.23
N ASP A 317 10.17 8.63 2.84
CA ASP A 317 10.28 7.81 1.62
C ASP A 317 10.50 8.69 0.38
N GLY A 318 9.74 9.76 0.24
CA GLY A 318 9.96 10.83 -0.74
C GLY A 318 9.47 10.51 -2.16
N ARG A 319 8.73 9.43 -2.36
CA ARG A 319 8.16 9.07 -3.68
C ARG A 319 6.79 9.67 -3.92
N HIS A 320 6.05 10.00 -2.87
CA HIS A 320 4.77 10.68 -2.98
C HIS A 320 4.97 12.18 -3.15
N ASP A 321 4.23 12.81 -4.06
CA ASP A 321 4.18 14.26 -4.24
C ASP A 321 3.40 14.96 -3.13
N GLY A 322 2.64 14.21 -2.32
CA GLY A 322 1.83 14.73 -1.23
C GLY A 322 0.96 13.68 -0.55
N ILE A 323 0.03 14.16 0.24
CA ILE A 323 -0.94 13.35 0.99
C ILE A 323 -2.35 13.94 0.92
N LEU A 324 -3.35 13.09 0.68
CA LEU A 324 -4.75 13.40 0.94
C LEU A 324 -5.02 13.11 2.41
N LYS A 325 -4.99 14.15 3.26
CA LYS A 325 -4.95 14.03 4.72
C LYS A 325 -6.29 14.43 5.35
N TYR A 326 -6.95 13.47 5.96
CA TYR A 326 -8.27 13.65 6.56
C TYR A 326 -8.13 14.27 7.97
N MET A 327 -7.97 15.59 8.00
CA MET A 327 -7.72 16.36 9.23
C MET A 327 -8.96 17.06 9.80
N VAL A 328 -10.07 17.04 9.09
CA VAL A 328 -11.34 17.63 9.53
C VAL A 328 -12.44 16.58 9.52
N GLU A 329 -13.40 16.73 10.43
CA GLU A 329 -14.61 15.90 10.41
C GLU A 329 -15.60 16.45 9.39
N TYR A 330 -15.62 15.85 8.21
CA TYR A 330 -16.38 16.38 7.08
C TYR A 330 -17.90 16.14 7.15
N ASN A 331 -18.38 15.35 8.13
CA ASN A 331 -19.81 15.13 8.39
C ASN A 331 -20.37 15.99 9.53
N ALA A 332 -19.57 16.87 10.12
CA ALA A 332 -19.94 17.69 11.27
C ALA A 332 -19.63 19.17 11.04
N THR A 333 -19.76 19.99 12.06
CA THR A 333 -19.35 21.40 12.01
C THR A 333 -17.83 21.55 11.95
N ALA A 334 -17.35 22.68 11.44
CA ALA A 334 -15.92 22.97 11.31
C ALA A 334 -15.11 22.88 12.62
N GLU A 335 -15.76 22.99 13.75
CA GLU A 335 -15.18 23.03 15.11
C GLU A 335 -15.41 21.75 15.90
N PHE A 336 -16.11 20.77 15.32
CA PHE A 336 -16.52 19.55 16.03
C PHE A 336 -15.31 18.71 16.54
N GLU A 337 -14.29 18.50 15.71
CA GLU A 337 -13.08 17.76 16.08
C GLU A 337 -11.87 18.37 15.36
N THR A 338 -11.11 19.18 16.06
CA THR A 338 -9.97 19.92 15.51
C THR A 338 -8.62 19.26 15.80
N SER A 339 -8.58 18.23 16.63
CA SER A 339 -7.33 17.71 17.18
C SER A 339 -6.41 17.05 16.14
N TYR A 340 -6.94 16.53 15.02
CA TYR A 340 -6.11 16.11 13.89
C TYR A 340 -5.38 17.31 13.28
N LEU A 341 -6.12 18.38 13.02
CA LEU A 341 -5.61 19.62 12.45
C LEU A 341 -4.62 20.30 13.40
N ASP A 342 -4.96 20.39 14.69
CA ASP A 342 -4.10 20.97 15.73
C ASP A 342 -2.80 20.20 15.88
N LYS A 343 -2.85 18.87 15.81
CA LYS A 343 -1.66 18.02 15.87
C LYS A 343 -0.78 18.25 14.65
N HIS A 344 -1.37 18.30 13.45
CA HIS A 344 -0.65 18.59 12.23
C HIS A 344 0.03 19.96 12.28
N THR A 345 -0.69 21.00 12.66
CA THR A 345 -0.17 22.37 12.76
C THR A 345 1.03 22.45 13.72
N ARG A 346 0.93 21.79 14.87
CA ARG A 346 2.05 21.71 15.83
C ARG A 346 3.26 20.95 15.30
N ASN A 347 3.05 19.98 14.42
CA ASN A 347 4.12 19.16 13.86
C ASN A 347 4.76 19.74 12.59
N LEU A 348 4.28 20.86 12.05
CA LEU A 348 4.87 21.48 10.85
C LEU A 348 6.38 21.66 10.94
N PRO A 349 6.96 22.18 12.05
CA PRO A 349 8.41 22.32 12.18
C PRO A 349 9.15 20.97 12.13
N LEU A 350 8.57 19.92 12.72
CA LEU A 350 9.12 18.56 12.66
C LEU A 350 9.11 18.04 11.21
N MET A 351 8.00 18.22 10.50
CA MET A 351 7.88 17.77 9.11
C MET A 351 8.87 18.50 8.18
N ASP A 352 9.07 19.78 8.37
CA ASP A 352 10.04 20.59 7.63
C ASP A 352 11.48 20.09 7.91
N ALA A 353 11.84 19.86 9.18
CA ALA A 353 13.15 19.35 9.59
C ALA A 353 13.44 17.94 9.06
N LEU A 354 12.44 17.04 9.07
CA LEU A 354 12.57 15.71 8.48
C LEU A 354 12.77 15.80 6.95
N SER A 355 11.99 16.63 6.27
CA SER A 355 12.11 16.82 4.83
C SER A 355 13.52 17.32 4.44
N GLU A 356 14.11 18.22 5.23
CA GLU A 356 15.48 18.69 5.03
C GLU A 356 16.52 17.59 5.30
N MET A 357 16.43 16.89 6.44
CA MET A 357 17.41 15.87 6.84
C MET A 357 17.48 14.71 5.83
N PHE A 358 16.36 14.30 5.28
CA PHE A 358 16.26 13.15 4.39
C PHE A 358 16.32 13.51 2.88
N ALA A 359 16.37 14.80 2.54
CA ALA A 359 16.46 15.26 1.14
C ALA A 359 17.75 14.78 0.45
N GLY A 360 17.63 14.42 -0.83
CA GLY A 360 18.78 14.07 -1.68
C GLY A 360 19.50 12.77 -1.29
N LYS A 361 18.94 11.97 -0.40
CA LYS A 361 19.51 10.69 0.04
C LYS A 361 18.70 9.51 -0.46
N GLU A 362 19.38 8.41 -0.75
CA GLU A 362 18.78 7.14 -1.19
C GLU A 362 18.45 6.23 0.00
N MET A 363 17.39 5.43 -0.11
CA MET A 363 17.02 4.45 0.91
C MET A 363 18.11 3.40 1.10
N LEU A 364 18.42 3.06 2.36
CA LEU A 364 19.35 2.02 2.78
C LEU A 364 18.61 0.90 3.51
N GLY A 365 19.05 -0.34 3.33
CA GLY A 365 18.47 -1.52 3.98
C GLY A 365 18.42 -2.74 3.09
N VAL A 366 17.44 -3.61 3.30
CA VAL A 366 17.19 -4.80 2.50
C VAL A 366 16.31 -4.46 1.31
N ASN A 367 16.74 -4.85 0.11
CA ASN A 367 15.96 -4.63 -1.10
C ASN A 367 14.81 -5.63 -1.20
N VAL A 368 13.59 -5.15 -1.15
CA VAL A 368 12.38 -5.97 -1.28
C VAL A 368 12.01 -6.09 -2.74
N SER A 369 12.04 -7.31 -3.28
CA SER A 369 11.52 -7.61 -4.61
C SER A 369 9.99 -7.58 -4.58
N CYS A 370 9.39 -6.82 -5.48
CA CYS A 370 7.95 -6.73 -5.60
C CYS A 370 7.54 -6.24 -6.99
N ARG A 371 6.42 -6.74 -7.49
CA ARG A 371 5.77 -6.34 -8.75
C ARG A 371 4.31 -6.05 -8.50
N GLY A 372 3.70 -5.28 -9.41
CA GLY A 372 2.27 -5.22 -9.58
C GLY A 372 1.78 -6.19 -10.65
N ASN A 373 0.48 -6.36 -10.74
CA ASN A 373 -0.21 -7.10 -11.82
C ASN A 373 0.35 -8.51 -12.06
N VAL A 374 0.37 -9.32 -11.01
CA VAL A 374 0.92 -10.68 -11.05
C VAL A 374 -0.12 -11.76 -11.28
N PHE A 375 -1.42 -11.45 -11.18
CA PHE A 375 -2.47 -12.47 -11.16
C PHE A 375 -2.63 -13.21 -12.50
N ASP A 376 -2.44 -12.55 -13.63
CA ASP A 376 -2.54 -13.17 -14.95
C ASP A 376 -1.52 -14.29 -15.18
N GLU A 377 -0.35 -14.19 -14.52
CA GLU A 377 0.75 -15.13 -14.62
C GLU A 377 0.93 -16.02 -13.37
N ALA A 378 0.17 -15.76 -12.29
CA ALA A 378 0.32 -16.45 -11.02
C ALA A 378 0.06 -17.95 -11.12
N ASP A 379 0.88 -18.73 -10.46
CA ASP A 379 0.66 -20.15 -10.21
C ASP A 379 0.00 -20.33 -8.84
N LEU A 380 -1.27 -20.72 -8.84
CA LEU A 380 -2.06 -20.88 -7.62
C LEU A 380 -1.92 -22.28 -6.97
N GLU A 381 -1.16 -23.20 -7.57
CA GLU A 381 -0.84 -24.49 -6.97
C GLU A 381 -0.17 -24.31 -5.59
N MET A 382 0.70 -23.30 -5.50
CA MET A 382 1.41 -22.95 -4.27
C MET A 382 0.56 -22.11 -3.29
N GLY A 383 -0.67 -21.76 -3.65
CA GLY A 383 -1.60 -20.98 -2.83
C GLY A 383 -2.07 -19.68 -3.49
N VAL A 384 -2.86 -18.90 -2.75
CA VAL A 384 -3.47 -17.65 -3.25
C VAL A 384 -2.53 -16.43 -3.20
N SER A 385 -1.23 -16.64 -3.07
CA SER A 385 -0.23 -15.58 -2.96
C SER A 385 -0.18 -14.64 -4.17
N GLY A 386 -0.56 -15.13 -5.36
CA GLY A 386 -0.57 -14.34 -6.58
C GLY A 386 -1.78 -13.43 -6.77
N LEU A 387 -2.78 -13.46 -5.88
CA LEU A 387 -3.99 -12.65 -6.07
C LEU A 387 -3.79 -11.15 -5.83
N TYR A 388 -2.90 -10.80 -4.90
CA TYR A 388 -2.68 -9.41 -4.51
C TYR A 388 -1.19 -9.09 -4.36
N PRO A 389 -0.72 -7.97 -4.90
CA PRO A 389 0.63 -7.50 -4.65
C PRO A 389 0.72 -7.00 -3.20
N TYR A 390 1.30 -7.80 -2.34
CA TYR A 390 1.56 -7.44 -0.95
C TYR A 390 3.04 -7.64 -0.62
N PRO A 391 3.74 -6.63 -0.12
CA PRO A 391 5.18 -6.73 0.15
C PRO A 391 5.47 -7.54 1.43
N CYS A 392 5.20 -8.84 1.43
CA CYS A 392 5.40 -9.71 2.59
C CYS A 392 6.81 -9.65 3.14
N ALA A 393 7.82 -9.62 2.27
CA ALA A 393 9.20 -9.44 2.69
C ALA A 393 9.42 -8.09 3.40
N GLY A 394 8.84 -7.00 2.86
CA GLY A 394 8.88 -5.68 3.48
C GLY A 394 8.21 -5.66 4.86
N ALA A 395 7.06 -6.30 4.98
CA ALA A 395 6.37 -6.45 6.26
C ALA A 395 7.24 -7.20 7.28
N MET A 396 7.83 -8.33 6.90
CA MET A 396 8.71 -9.11 7.79
C MET A 396 9.94 -8.30 8.23
N MET A 397 10.60 -7.60 7.32
CA MET A 397 11.74 -6.74 7.65
C MET A 397 11.32 -5.64 8.64
N SER A 398 10.25 -4.92 8.33
CA SER A 398 9.78 -3.78 9.11
C SER A 398 9.34 -4.16 10.53
N PHE A 399 8.74 -5.35 10.72
CA PHE A 399 8.36 -5.86 12.05
C PHE A 399 9.56 -6.24 12.92
N ASN A 400 10.74 -6.35 12.32
CA ASN A 400 11.98 -6.68 13.04
C ASN A 400 12.97 -5.51 13.07
N GLY A 401 12.51 -4.29 12.80
CA GLY A 401 13.35 -3.10 12.87
C GLY A 401 14.44 -3.05 11.79
N ILE A 402 14.19 -3.64 10.63
CA ILE A 402 15.11 -3.65 9.50
C ILE A 402 14.57 -2.73 8.41
N SER A 403 15.35 -1.72 8.04
CA SER A 403 15.00 -0.78 6.99
C SER A 403 14.94 -1.47 5.62
N THR A 404 13.97 -1.06 4.81
CA THR A 404 13.67 -1.64 3.49
C THR A 404 13.96 -0.67 2.35
N VAL A 405 14.28 -1.23 1.19
CA VAL A 405 14.48 -0.51 -0.07
C VAL A 405 13.57 -1.10 -1.14
N TYR A 406 12.87 -0.25 -1.88
CA TYR A 406 12.14 -0.65 -3.09
C TYR A 406 12.86 -0.07 -4.31
N GLY A 407 13.23 -0.92 -5.26
CA GLY A 407 13.91 -0.54 -6.48
C GLY A 407 15.40 -0.84 -6.51
N LYS A 408 16.23 0.18 -6.72
CA LYS A 408 17.69 0.02 -6.80
C LYS A 408 18.35 0.08 -5.42
N GLY A 409 19.50 -0.54 -5.29
CA GLY A 409 20.31 -0.50 -4.05
C GLY A 409 19.94 -1.59 -3.06
N GLY A 410 20.31 -1.38 -1.79
CA GLY A 410 20.15 -2.34 -0.70
C GLY A 410 21.40 -3.22 -0.50
N ILE A 411 21.53 -3.81 0.70
CA ILE A 411 22.67 -4.66 1.07
C ILE A 411 22.52 -6.11 0.60
N CYS A 412 21.30 -6.63 0.56
CA CYS A 412 20.92 -7.89 -0.06
C CYS A 412 19.47 -7.80 -0.56
N ARG A 413 18.99 -8.84 -1.20
CA ARG A 413 17.62 -8.91 -1.73
C ARG A 413 16.78 -9.87 -0.92
N ALA A 414 15.53 -9.49 -0.65
CA ALA A 414 14.49 -10.37 -0.13
C ALA A 414 13.47 -10.66 -1.24
N VAL A 415 13.27 -11.94 -1.54
CA VAL A 415 12.41 -12.43 -2.62
C VAL A 415 11.44 -13.45 -2.04
N PHE A 416 10.17 -13.06 -1.89
CA PHE A 416 9.14 -13.90 -1.29
C PHE A 416 8.03 -14.22 -2.28
N GLY A 417 7.48 -15.43 -2.17
CA GLY A 417 6.34 -15.86 -2.97
C GLY A 417 6.60 -15.85 -4.47
N GLU A 418 5.59 -15.50 -5.23
CA GLU A 418 5.56 -15.45 -6.70
C GLU A 418 6.57 -14.46 -7.32
N GLU A 419 7.12 -13.54 -6.54
CA GLU A 419 8.17 -12.64 -7.01
C GLU A 419 9.39 -13.39 -7.56
N ALA A 420 9.66 -14.56 -7.01
CA ALA A 420 10.74 -15.45 -7.44
C ALA A 420 10.57 -15.94 -8.90
N ARG A 421 9.36 -15.95 -9.45
CA ARG A 421 9.07 -16.40 -10.81
C ARG A 421 9.67 -15.47 -11.87
N HIS A 422 9.70 -14.19 -11.57
CA HIS A 422 10.03 -13.15 -12.54
C HIS A 422 11.31 -12.38 -12.21
N ILE A 423 11.94 -12.66 -11.07
CA ILE A 423 13.18 -11.99 -10.72
C ILE A 423 14.27 -12.33 -11.77
N ASP A 424 15.01 -11.31 -12.16
CA ASP A 424 16.25 -11.49 -12.92
C ASP A 424 17.28 -12.18 -12.02
N LEU A 425 17.72 -13.39 -12.39
CA LEU A 425 18.63 -14.20 -11.59
C LEU A 425 19.97 -13.51 -11.33
N SER A 426 20.42 -12.63 -12.21
CA SER A 426 21.63 -11.82 -11.98
C SER A 426 21.53 -10.93 -10.74
N LYS A 427 20.32 -10.61 -10.29
CA LYS A 427 20.08 -9.81 -9.08
C LYS A 427 20.19 -10.59 -7.78
N ILE A 428 20.29 -11.90 -7.86
CA ILE A 428 20.44 -12.83 -6.72
C ILE A 428 21.67 -13.74 -6.88
N GLU A 429 22.57 -13.42 -7.79
CA GLU A 429 23.82 -14.19 -8.01
C GLU A 429 24.68 -14.33 -6.76
N ASN A 430 24.62 -13.34 -5.84
CA ASN A 430 25.30 -13.38 -4.55
C ASN A 430 24.41 -13.94 -3.42
N GLY A 431 23.16 -14.30 -3.72
CA GLY A 431 22.21 -14.86 -2.79
C GLY A 431 21.05 -13.94 -2.43
N ALA A 432 20.15 -14.43 -1.57
CA ALA A 432 18.93 -13.72 -1.17
C ALA A 432 18.33 -14.26 0.14
N VAL A 433 17.40 -13.51 0.72
CA VAL A 433 16.46 -13.99 1.75
C VAL A 433 15.20 -14.47 1.05
N LEU A 434 14.77 -15.70 1.33
CA LEU A 434 13.67 -16.38 0.64
C LEU A 434 12.62 -16.90 1.63
N ASP A 435 11.36 -17.01 1.19
CA ASP A 435 10.37 -17.87 1.82
C ASP A 435 10.28 -19.24 1.11
N GLY A 436 9.46 -20.15 1.62
CA GLY A 436 9.34 -21.51 1.09
C GLY A 436 8.79 -21.57 -0.35
N ILE A 437 7.93 -20.62 -0.73
CA ILE A 437 7.42 -20.51 -2.11
C ILE A 437 8.52 -20.06 -3.05
N ALA A 438 9.23 -19.01 -2.69
CA ALA A 438 10.33 -18.49 -3.50
C ALA A 438 11.45 -19.50 -3.66
N ALA A 439 11.76 -20.27 -2.60
CA ALA A 439 12.76 -21.34 -2.66
C ALA A 439 12.37 -22.41 -3.68
N GLN A 440 11.11 -22.87 -3.66
CA GLN A 440 10.62 -23.82 -4.67
C GLN A 440 10.70 -23.28 -6.09
N ILE A 441 10.21 -22.06 -6.30
CA ILE A 441 10.20 -21.45 -7.64
C ILE A 441 11.62 -21.25 -8.18
N LEU A 442 12.57 -20.83 -7.34
CA LEU A 442 13.96 -20.67 -7.75
C LEU A 442 14.62 -22.02 -8.04
N SER A 443 14.32 -23.05 -7.25
CA SER A 443 14.77 -24.41 -7.53
C SER A 443 14.24 -24.93 -8.87
N ASP A 444 12.95 -24.74 -9.17
CA ASP A 444 12.34 -25.07 -10.46
C ASP A 444 12.99 -24.29 -11.64
N ARG A 445 13.57 -23.11 -11.37
CA ARG A 445 14.34 -22.30 -12.32
C ARG A 445 15.83 -22.67 -12.41
N GLY A 446 16.24 -23.72 -11.71
CA GLY A 446 17.62 -24.23 -11.73
C GLY A 446 18.59 -23.56 -10.77
N VAL A 447 18.10 -22.77 -9.81
CA VAL A 447 18.93 -22.17 -8.75
C VAL A 447 19.05 -23.14 -7.57
N ASP A 448 20.25 -23.56 -7.21
CA ASP A 448 20.48 -24.37 -6.01
C ASP A 448 20.35 -23.49 -4.75
N VAL A 449 19.21 -23.62 -4.07
CA VAL A 449 18.89 -22.92 -2.82
C VAL A 449 18.92 -23.84 -1.59
N GLY A 450 19.44 -25.07 -1.75
CA GLY A 450 19.63 -26.03 -0.67
C GLY A 450 18.40 -26.88 -0.33
N ILE A 451 17.44 -27.05 -1.28
CA ILE A 451 16.35 -28.02 -1.17
C ILE A 451 16.62 -29.21 -2.09
N GLU A 452 16.32 -30.44 -1.62
CA GLU A 452 16.62 -31.69 -2.34
C GLU A 452 15.38 -32.36 -2.95
N ASP A 453 14.18 -31.95 -2.54
CA ASP A 453 12.90 -32.42 -3.07
C ASP A 453 11.91 -31.27 -3.23
N ARG A 454 10.70 -31.58 -3.72
CA ARG A 454 9.65 -30.59 -3.90
C ARG A 454 9.04 -30.19 -2.56
N VAL A 455 8.84 -28.89 -2.35
CA VAL A 455 8.17 -28.35 -1.16
C VAL A 455 6.72 -28.84 -1.11
N CYS A 456 6.35 -29.42 0.04
CA CYS A 456 4.98 -29.80 0.35
C CYS A 456 4.43 -28.88 1.45
N PHE A 457 3.38 -28.10 1.15
CA PHE A 457 2.81 -27.21 2.13
C PHE A 457 1.80 -27.91 3.02
N GLU A 458 1.94 -27.74 4.33
CA GLU A 458 1.02 -28.29 5.34
C GLU A 458 0.73 -27.24 6.43
N ASN A 459 -0.47 -27.28 7.02
CA ASN A 459 -0.78 -26.42 8.15
C ASN A 459 -0.18 -27.00 9.42
N LYS A 460 0.63 -26.19 10.11
CA LYS A 460 1.23 -26.53 11.40
C LYS A 460 0.96 -25.46 12.44
N ARG A 461 0.79 -25.89 13.68
CA ARG A 461 0.72 -25.01 14.83
C ARG A 461 2.11 -24.92 15.48
N ILE A 462 2.83 -23.83 15.20
CA ILE A 462 4.14 -23.55 15.78
C ILE A 462 3.94 -22.62 16.98
N SER A 463 4.11 -23.15 18.19
CA SER A 463 3.87 -22.39 19.43
C SER A 463 5.10 -21.60 19.89
N PHE A 464 6.30 -22.07 19.56
CA PHE A 464 7.54 -21.42 19.90
C PHE A 464 8.53 -21.52 18.73
N ILE A 465 9.41 -20.53 18.65
CA ILE A 465 10.60 -20.56 17.80
C ILE A 465 11.82 -20.64 18.70
N THR A 466 12.79 -21.47 18.33
CA THR A 466 14.06 -21.58 19.04
C THR A 466 15.23 -21.31 18.10
N ASP A 467 16.38 -20.94 18.66
CA ASP A 467 17.65 -20.98 17.94
C ASP A 467 18.02 -22.42 17.52
N SER A 468 19.07 -22.55 16.71
CA SER A 468 19.53 -23.86 16.21
C SER A 468 19.95 -24.83 17.33
N LYS A 469 20.29 -24.33 18.52
CA LYS A 469 20.71 -25.12 19.69
C LYS A 469 19.53 -25.45 20.62
N GLY A 470 18.34 -24.88 20.40
CA GLY A 470 17.17 -25.06 21.26
C GLY A 470 17.27 -24.35 22.62
N ILE A 471 18.23 -23.44 22.79
CA ILE A 471 18.52 -22.76 24.07
C ILE A 471 17.63 -21.52 24.22
N GLU A 472 17.64 -20.63 23.24
CA GLU A 472 16.81 -19.43 23.24
C GLU A 472 15.45 -19.75 22.65
N ARG A 473 14.38 -19.23 23.25
CA ARG A 473 12.99 -19.47 22.82
C ARG A 473 12.22 -18.16 22.73
N GLY A 474 11.39 -18.06 21.71
CA GLY A 474 10.39 -17.01 21.56
C GLY A 474 9.00 -17.59 21.37
N THR A 475 8.00 -17.01 22.00
CA THR A 475 6.59 -17.33 21.75
C THR A 475 6.12 -16.77 20.42
N VAL A 476 5.11 -17.42 19.83
CA VAL A 476 4.45 -16.97 18.59
C VAL A 476 3.00 -16.62 18.93
N ASP A 477 2.60 -15.36 18.67
CA ASP A 477 1.26 -14.86 19.00
C ASP A 477 0.16 -15.61 18.26
N VAL A 478 0.37 -15.89 16.97
CA VAL A 478 -0.58 -16.61 16.14
C VAL A 478 0.13 -17.82 15.53
N PRO A 479 -0.02 -18.97 16.16
CA PRO A 479 0.82 -20.12 15.91
C PRO A 479 0.53 -20.89 14.62
N ASP A 480 -0.63 -20.66 13.98
CA ASP A 480 -1.02 -21.40 12.78
C ASP A 480 -0.27 -20.87 11.56
N VAL A 481 0.52 -21.73 10.92
CA VAL A 481 1.35 -21.39 9.78
C VAL A 481 1.20 -22.43 8.67
N ARG A 482 1.22 -21.97 7.42
CA ARG A 482 1.38 -22.83 6.27
C ARG A 482 2.86 -23.12 6.09
N TYR A 483 3.28 -24.26 6.62
CA TYR A 483 4.67 -24.71 6.70
C TYR A 483 5.13 -25.36 5.40
N ALA A 484 6.31 -24.98 4.93
CA ALA A 484 6.97 -25.57 3.77
C ALA A 484 7.81 -26.78 4.18
N ASN A 485 7.20 -27.97 4.18
CA ASN A 485 7.88 -29.23 4.46
C ASN A 485 8.71 -29.64 3.25
N VAL A 486 10.01 -29.80 3.45
CA VAL A 486 10.97 -30.12 2.38
C VAL A 486 12.22 -30.75 2.97
N LYS A 487 12.84 -31.64 2.22
CA LYS A 487 14.18 -32.14 2.55
C LYS A 487 15.21 -31.08 2.18
N ILE A 488 15.92 -30.58 3.19
CA ILE A 488 17.01 -29.61 3.02
C ILE A 488 18.36 -30.34 2.89
N SER A 489 19.27 -29.76 2.14
CA SER A 489 20.60 -30.28 1.90
C SER A 489 21.38 -30.47 3.20
N ALA A 490 22.15 -31.53 3.27
CA ALA A 490 23.06 -31.80 4.39
C ALA A 490 24.14 -30.71 4.56
N ARG A 491 24.39 -29.90 3.53
CA ARG A 491 25.30 -28.72 3.59
C ARG A 491 24.64 -27.47 4.19
N ALA A 492 23.32 -27.46 4.36
CA ALA A 492 22.60 -26.34 4.96
C ALA A 492 22.84 -26.30 6.48
N SER A 493 22.91 -25.07 7.00
CA SER A 493 23.03 -24.82 8.44
C SER A 493 21.71 -24.33 8.98
N LEU A 494 21.10 -25.08 9.90
CA LEU A 494 19.86 -24.66 10.57
C LEU A 494 20.13 -23.44 11.47
N VAL A 495 19.30 -22.42 11.37
CA VAL A 495 19.38 -21.20 12.19
C VAL A 495 18.23 -21.09 13.19
N SER A 496 17.07 -21.65 12.86
CA SER A 496 15.95 -21.72 13.81
C SER A 496 15.07 -22.95 13.62
N HIS A 497 14.38 -23.33 14.70
CA HIS A 497 13.39 -24.40 14.73
C HIS A 497 12.04 -23.87 15.22
N GLY A 498 10.95 -24.47 14.72
CA GLY A 498 9.61 -24.32 15.26
C GLY A 498 9.26 -25.51 16.18
N ILE A 499 8.61 -25.22 17.31
CA ILE A 499 8.10 -26.26 18.22
C ILE A 499 6.64 -26.54 17.87
N VAL A 500 6.36 -27.80 17.54
CA VAL A 500 5.05 -28.32 17.15
C VAL A 500 4.67 -29.46 18.11
N GLY A 501 3.78 -29.18 19.07
CA GLY A 501 3.49 -30.15 20.14
C GLY A 501 4.74 -30.54 20.91
N ASN A 502 5.07 -31.84 20.91
CA ASN A 502 6.29 -32.39 21.53
C ASN A 502 7.47 -32.53 20.54
N GLY A 503 7.27 -32.13 19.27
CA GLY A 503 8.30 -32.25 18.24
C GLY A 503 8.87 -30.89 17.84
N ILE A 504 9.93 -30.94 17.05
CA ILE A 504 10.57 -29.77 16.45
C ILE A 504 10.62 -29.92 14.94
N VAL A 505 10.50 -28.81 14.23
CA VAL A 505 10.67 -28.75 12.77
C VAL A 505 11.68 -27.66 12.41
N PRO A 506 12.50 -27.84 11.36
CA PRO A 506 13.31 -26.76 10.81
C PRO A 506 12.41 -25.58 10.44
N LEU A 507 12.79 -24.36 10.82
CA LEU A 507 12.02 -23.16 10.45
C LEU A 507 12.77 -22.23 9.51
N ALA A 508 14.09 -22.11 9.71
CA ALA A 508 14.95 -21.37 8.79
C ALA A 508 16.35 -22.01 8.73
N TYR A 509 16.98 -21.87 7.59
CA TYR A 509 18.36 -22.32 7.36
C TYR A 509 19.14 -21.33 6.50
N THR A 510 20.46 -21.37 6.61
CA THR A 510 21.40 -20.72 5.69
C THR A 510 22.03 -21.78 4.79
N TYR A 511 22.29 -21.41 3.54
CA TYR A 511 22.90 -22.29 2.54
C TYR A 511 23.78 -21.50 1.58
N GLU A 512 24.98 -22.00 1.33
CA GLU A 512 25.88 -21.49 0.29
C GLU A 512 25.99 -22.56 -0.80
N ASN A 513 25.65 -22.18 -2.04
CA ASN A 513 25.70 -23.11 -3.16
C ASN A 513 27.12 -23.22 -3.74
N SER A 514 27.29 -24.05 -4.79
CA SER A 514 28.60 -24.26 -5.45
C SER A 514 29.16 -23.00 -6.11
N ASP A 515 28.31 -22.06 -6.48
CA ASP A 515 28.67 -20.81 -7.14
C ASP A 515 29.01 -19.68 -6.14
N GLY A 516 28.91 -19.97 -4.83
CA GLY A 516 29.16 -19.03 -3.75
C GLY A 516 27.98 -18.12 -3.40
N ALA A 517 26.82 -18.35 -4.00
CA ALA A 517 25.61 -17.61 -3.64
C ALA A 517 25.06 -18.08 -2.28
N LYS A 518 24.70 -17.12 -1.42
CA LYS A 518 24.29 -17.34 -0.04
C LYS A 518 22.79 -17.09 0.15
N PHE A 519 22.08 -18.04 0.68
CA PHE A 519 20.64 -17.97 0.89
C PHE A 519 20.27 -18.11 2.37
N LEU A 520 19.40 -17.23 2.86
CA LEU A 520 18.64 -17.43 4.09
C LEU A 520 17.23 -17.83 3.69
N VAL A 521 16.79 -19.03 4.04
CA VAL A 521 15.49 -19.56 3.61
C VAL A 521 14.60 -19.81 4.83
N TYR A 522 13.40 -19.22 4.81
CA TYR A 522 12.35 -19.48 5.79
C TYR A 522 11.35 -20.48 5.25
N LEU A 523 11.08 -21.55 6.03
CA LEU A 523 10.25 -22.67 5.62
C LEU A 523 8.76 -22.44 5.91
N PHE A 524 8.20 -21.38 5.34
CA PHE A 524 6.78 -21.08 5.39
C PHE A 524 6.29 -20.31 4.15
N ASP A 525 4.97 -20.28 3.94
CA ASP A 525 4.30 -19.44 2.96
C ASP A 525 4.06 -18.04 3.57
N SER A 526 4.80 -17.07 3.10
CA SER A 526 4.71 -15.69 3.60
C SER A 526 3.35 -15.05 3.33
N MET A 527 2.69 -15.38 2.23
CA MET A 527 1.37 -14.83 1.89
C MET A 527 0.24 -15.38 2.74
N ALA A 528 0.32 -16.65 3.15
CA ALA A 528 -0.61 -17.22 4.12
C ALA A 528 -0.52 -16.51 5.48
N LEU A 529 0.64 -15.96 5.80
CA LEU A 529 0.89 -15.18 7.03
C LEU A 529 0.44 -13.71 6.95
N ARG A 530 -0.02 -13.22 5.80
CA ARG A 530 -0.46 -11.82 5.61
C ARG A 530 -1.46 -11.35 6.67
N ARG A 531 -2.35 -12.25 7.13
CA ARG A 531 -3.33 -11.96 8.20
C ARG A 531 -2.85 -12.40 9.58
N ASN A 532 -1.74 -13.14 9.63
CA ASN A 532 -1.16 -13.73 10.83
C ASN A 532 0.29 -13.30 10.95
N THR A 533 0.52 -12.10 11.45
CA THR A 533 1.86 -11.50 11.52
C THR A 533 2.71 -12.01 12.69
N GLY A 534 2.17 -12.87 13.57
CA GLY A 534 2.89 -13.41 14.73
C GLY A 534 4.18 -14.13 14.37
N MET A 535 4.20 -14.85 13.24
CA MET A 535 5.41 -15.51 12.73
C MET A 535 6.50 -14.56 12.24
N TYR A 536 6.16 -13.30 11.94
CA TYR A 536 7.13 -12.31 11.51
C TYR A 536 7.80 -11.55 12.65
N ARG A 537 7.28 -11.61 13.86
CA ARG A 537 7.62 -10.73 14.99
C ARG A 537 8.29 -11.51 16.12
N GLY A 538 9.12 -10.83 16.86
CA GLY A 538 9.71 -11.36 18.09
C GLY A 538 11.23 -11.37 18.10
N TYR A 539 11.80 -11.53 19.28
CA TYR A 539 13.25 -11.45 19.48
C TYR A 539 14.03 -12.49 18.68
N MET A 540 13.51 -13.71 18.57
CA MET A 540 14.17 -14.76 17.81
C MET A 540 14.14 -14.49 16.31
N GLN A 541 13.02 -13.96 15.79
CA GLN A 541 12.91 -13.55 14.39
C GLN A 541 13.84 -12.38 14.08
N GLN A 542 13.88 -11.38 14.95
CA GLN A 542 14.78 -10.25 14.81
C GLN A 542 16.25 -10.68 14.75
N LYS A 543 16.68 -11.52 15.69
CA LYS A 543 18.04 -12.06 15.75
C LYS A 543 18.39 -12.86 14.49
N THR A 544 17.55 -13.85 14.15
CA THR A 544 17.75 -14.73 12.99
C THR A 544 17.84 -13.92 11.69
N LEU A 545 16.95 -12.93 11.55
CA LEU A 545 16.88 -12.10 10.37
C LEU A 545 18.13 -11.22 10.22
N LYS A 546 18.54 -10.54 11.31
CA LYS A 546 19.75 -9.72 11.32
C LYS A 546 20.98 -10.54 10.95
N GLU A 547 21.24 -11.61 11.69
CA GLU A 547 22.43 -12.47 11.50
C GLU A 547 22.45 -13.08 10.09
N GLY A 548 21.30 -13.56 9.62
CA GLY A 548 21.17 -14.14 8.29
C GLY A 548 21.35 -13.13 7.16
N ILE A 549 20.80 -11.92 7.28
CA ILE A 549 20.98 -10.85 6.29
C ILE A 549 22.46 -10.42 6.21
N GLU A 550 23.11 -10.24 7.36
CA GLU A 550 24.53 -9.88 7.40
C GLU A 550 25.43 -11.00 6.82
N TRP A 551 25.07 -12.27 7.07
CA TRP A 551 25.77 -13.41 6.47
C TRP A 551 25.55 -13.49 4.94
N VAL A 552 24.31 -13.29 4.45
CA VAL A 552 23.99 -13.31 3.01
C VAL A 552 24.72 -12.16 2.30
N SER A 553 24.68 -10.96 2.86
CA SER A 553 25.21 -9.75 2.22
C SER A 553 26.72 -9.57 2.41
N GLY A 554 27.31 -10.18 3.43
CA GLY A 554 28.66 -9.86 3.89
C GLY A 554 28.80 -8.44 4.43
N LYS A 555 27.69 -7.75 4.74
CA LYS A 555 27.63 -6.34 5.19
C LYS A 555 26.77 -6.23 6.44
N ARG A 556 27.10 -5.27 7.30
CA ARG A 556 26.26 -4.91 8.44
C ARG A 556 24.99 -4.18 7.96
N ILE A 557 23.91 -4.37 8.68
CA ILE A 557 22.67 -3.61 8.52
C ILE A 557 22.94 -2.13 8.82
N PRO A 558 22.40 -1.17 8.04
CA PRO A 558 22.70 0.27 8.19
C PRO A 558 22.50 0.82 9.59
N ALA A 559 21.36 0.49 10.21
CA ALA A 559 21.05 0.82 11.60
C ALA A 559 20.16 -0.25 12.21
N PHE A 560 20.35 -0.56 13.49
CA PHE A 560 19.63 -1.64 14.15
C PHE A 560 19.51 -1.39 15.67
N VAL A 561 18.36 -1.72 16.24
CA VAL A 561 18.13 -1.68 17.71
C VAL A 561 17.84 -3.09 18.19
N GLU A 562 18.75 -3.66 18.96
CA GLU A 562 18.60 -5.03 19.46
C GLU A 562 17.45 -5.15 20.46
N LYS A 563 16.76 -6.30 20.43
CA LYS A 563 15.65 -6.62 21.34
C LYS A 563 14.48 -5.63 21.26
N CYS A 564 14.32 -4.98 20.09
CA CYS A 564 13.27 -4.00 19.86
C CYS A 564 12.60 -4.25 18.49
N PRO A 565 11.92 -5.40 18.28
CA PRO A 565 11.42 -5.79 16.97
C PRO A 565 10.36 -4.82 16.43
N ASP A 566 9.50 -4.27 17.25
CA ASP A 566 8.39 -3.41 16.80
C ASP A 566 8.77 -1.95 16.50
N LEU A 567 10.03 -1.57 16.65
CA LEU A 567 10.53 -0.27 16.24
C LEU A 567 10.71 -0.22 14.72
N TYR A 568 9.94 0.61 14.06
CA TYR A 568 10.03 0.76 12.61
C TYR A 568 11.18 1.72 12.24
N LEU A 569 12.09 1.27 11.39
CA LEU A 569 13.26 2.04 10.97
C LEU A 569 13.19 2.42 9.49
N MET A 570 13.57 3.67 9.21
CA MET A 570 13.86 4.15 7.85
C MET A 570 15.25 4.75 7.83
N CYS A 571 16.11 4.25 6.95
CA CYS A 571 17.48 4.73 6.78
C CYS A 571 17.67 5.27 5.36
N LYS A 572 18.28 6.44 5.25
CA LYS A 572 18.70 7.01 3.96
C LYS A 572 20.15 7.45 4.01
N GLY A 573 20.88 7.26 2.92
CA GLY A 573 22.29 7.63 2.84
C GLY A 573 22.68 8.31 1.53
N GLY A 574 23.78 9.06 1.58
CA GLY A 574 24.36 9.75 0.45
C GLY A 574 25.52 10.65 0.89
N GLU A 575 26.55 10.78 0.04
CA GLU A 575 27.70 11.67 0.27
C GLU A 575 28.38 11.48 1.65
N GLY A 576 28.52 10.23 2.10
CA GLY A 576 29.13 9.91 3.40
C GLY A 576 28.24 10.12 4.60
N ARG A 577 26.99 10.56 4.42
CA ARG A 577 25.99 10.81 5.47
C ARG A 577 24.96 9.70 5.54
N MET A 578 24.43 9.43 6.73
CA MET A 578 23.27 8.55 6.92
C MET A 578 22.26 9.21 7.85
N ALA A 579 21.03 9.32 7.39
CA ALA A 579 19.88 9.75 8.19
C ALA A 579 19.06 8.54 8.61
N VAL A 580 18.67 8.47 9.88
CA VAL A 580 17.90 7.39 10.48
C VAL A 580 16.67 7.96 11.17
N ALA A 581 15.50 7.41 10.89
CA ALA A 581 14.27 7.69 11.61
C ALA A 581 13.78 6.41 12.30
N LEU A 582 13.42 6.54 13.56
CA LEU A 582 12.96 5.50 14.47
C LEU A 582 11.53 5.82 14.88
N PHE A 583 10.56 5.02 14.43
CA PHE A 583 9.16 5.20 14.77
C PHE A 583 8.73 4.18 15.82
N ASN A 584 8.24 4.65 16.95
CA ASN A 584 7.65 3.77 17.95
C ASN A 584 6.15 3.63 17.71
N PHE A 585 5.72 2.50 17.17
CA PHE A 585 4.30 2.14 17.02
C PHE A 585 3.81 1.20 18.12
N PHE A 586 4.64 0.94 19.11
CA PHE A 586 4.28 0.15 20.28
C PHE A 586 3.49 0.98 21.30
N ALA A 587 2.74 0.32 22.18
CA ALA A 587 1.89 0.99 23.17
C ALA A 587 2.71 1.68 24.29
N ASP A 588 3.89 1.11 24.62
CA ASP A 588 4.79 1.65 25.62
C ASP A 588 5.91 2.51 25.01
N SER A 589 6.58 3.29 25.82
CA SER A 589 7.83 3.97 25.46
C SER A 589 8.96 2.96 25.28
N ILE A 590 9.92 3.32 24.42
CA ILE A 590 11.20 2.63 24.29
C ILE A 590 12.23 3.49 24.99
N ASP A 591 12.68 3.04 26.16
CA ASP A 591 13.56 3.79 27.03
C ASP A 591 15.02 3.58 26.62
N GLU A 592 15.79 4.65 26.54
CA GLU A 592 17.24 4.68 26.26
C GLU A 592 17.67 3.74 25.11
N PRO A 593 17.08 3.84 23.91
CA PRO A 593 17.45 2.93 22.82
C PRO A 593 18.90 3.15 22.38
N ILE A 594 19.61 2.04 22.20
CA ILE A 594 20.96 2.01 21.63
C ILE A 594 20.87 1.53 20.19
N ILE A 595 21.24 2.40 19.28
CA ILE A 595 21.21 2.11 17.85
C ILE A 595 22.62 1.75 17.39
N THR A 596 22.83 0.53 16.92
CA THR A 596 24.07 0.08 16.31
C THR A 596 24.07 0.44 14.83
N LEU A 597 25.14 1.06 14.34
CA LEU A 597 25.31 1.51 12.96
C LEU A 597 26.19 0.54 12.17
N ASP A 598 26.18 0.64 10.85
CA ASP A 598 27.02 -0.16 9.95
C ASP A 598 28.52 0.07 10.10
N ARG A 599 28.90 1.26 10.57
CA ARG A 599 30.30 1.69 10.78
C ARG A 599 30.36 2.81 11.82
N GLU A 600 31.58 3.22 12.17
CA GLU A 600 31.84 4.41 12.97
C GLU A 600 31.62 5.70 12.15
N TYR A 601 31.11 6.73 12.84
CA TYR A 601 30.91 8.08 12.33
C TYR A 601 31.49 9.09 13.32
N SER A 602 31.80 10.31 12.84
CA SER A 602 32.46 11.33 13.67
C SER A 602 31.51 12.40 14.21
N ASN A 603 30.37 12.60 13.54
CA ASN A 603 29.44 13.68 13.85
C ASN A 603 28.01 13.18 13.89
N ILE A 604 27.15 13.88 14.64
CA ILE A 604 25.72 13.57 14.74
C ILE A 604 24.88 14.83 14.90
N ARG A 605 23.69 14.84 14.27
CA ARG A 605 22.64 15.84 14.44
C ARG A 605 21.34 15.13 14.79
N PHE A 606 20.59 15.65 15.75
CA PHE A 606 19.32 15.06 16.22
C PHE A 606 18.09 15.89 15.81
N ILE A 607 16.96 15.22 15.62
CA ILE A 607 15.62 15.81 15.50
C ILE A 607 14.67 15.07 16.45
N ASN A 608 13.92 15.81 17.23
CA ASN A 608 12.93 15.32 18.20
C ASN A 608 13.49 14.34 19.24
N CYS A 609 14.79 14.37 19.45
CA CYS A 609 15.49 13.59 20.48
C CYS A 609 16.83 14.25 20.81
N SER A 610 17.52 13.71 21.80
CA SER A 610 18.91 14.02 22.13
C SER A 610 19.67 12.75 22.44
N GLY A 611 20.99 12.79 22.35
CA GLY A 611 21.82 11.62 22.60
C GLY A 611 23.29 11.90 22.36
N ARG A 612 24.07 10.84 22.22
CA ARG A 612 25.49 10.89 21.90
C ARG A 612 25.89 9.77 20.94
N LEU A 613 26.97 10.00 20.24
CA LEU A 613 27.62 9.03 19.36
C LEU A 613 28.83 8.45 20.10
N GLU A 614 28.89 7.11 20.17
CA GLU A 614 30.01 6.37 20.78
C GLU A 614 30.44 5.26 19.78
N ASN A 615 31.54 5.44 19.07
CA ASN A 615 32.03 4.53 18.04
C ASN A 615 30.95 4.30 16.94
N ASP A 616 30.45 3.07 16.85
CA ASP A 616 29.38 2.67 15.92
C ASP A 616 27.99 2.68 16.58
N LYS A 617 27.81 3.38 17.71
CA LYS A 617 26.55 3.39 18.45
C LYS A 617 26.02 4.80 18.67
N VAL A 618 24.74 4.96 18.50
CA VAL A 618 23.99 6.15 18.93
C VAL A 618 23.16 5.78 20.14
N ILE A 619 23.37 6.48 21.23
CA ILE A 619 22.67 6.29 22.50
C ILE A 619 21.75 7.48 22.71
N LEU A 620 20.45 7.27 22.70
CA LEU A 620 19.47 8.32 22.97
C LEU A 620 19.31 8.53 24.47
N ASN A 621 19.21 9.78 24.88
CA ASN A 621 19.01 10.17 26.29
C ASN A 621 17.52 10.22 26.67
N ASN A 622 16.63 10.20 25.68
CA ASN A 622 15.19 10.35 25.87
C ASN A 622 14.47 9.13 25.36
N PRO A 623 13.37 8.71 26.02
CA PRO A 623 12.53 7.65 25.49
C PRO A 623 11.87 8.06 24.17
N ILE A 624 11.63 7.09 23.31
CA ILE A 624 10.76 7.25 22.14
C ILE A 624 9.34 6.85 22.59
N TYR A 625 8.50 7.85 22.83
CA TYR A 625 7.13 7.63 23.30
C TYR A 625 6.25 6.95 22.23
N SER A 626 5.16 6.30 22.65
CA SER A 626 4.19 5.67 21.76
C SER A 626 3.67 6.64 20.69
N ASN A 627 3.60 6.18 19.46
CA ASN A 627 3.17 6.95 18.29
C ASN A 627 3.94 8.27 18.11
N THR A 628 5.26 8.22 18.37
CA THR A 628 6.19 9.30 18.07
C THR A 628 7.41 8.78 17.31
N LEU A 629 8.27 9.69 16.87
CA LEU A 629 9.53 9.34 16.25
C LEU A 629 10.69 10.11 16.85
N ALA A 630 11.88 9.52 16.74
CA ALA A 630 13.18 10.15 16.90
C ALA A 630 13.94 10.05 15.57
N ALA A 631 14.71 11.05 15.21
CA ALA A 631 15.57 10.98 14.04
C ALA A 631 16.93 11.60 14.29
N PHE A 632 17.93 11.11 13.57
CA PHE A 632 19.27 11.66 13.58
C PHE A 632 19.98 11.47 12.25
N GLU A 633 20.99 12.28 12.02
CA GLU A 633 21.91 12.16 10.88
C GLU A 633 23.34 12.04 11.42
N VAL A 634 24.11 11.11 10.82
CA VAL A 634 25.54 10.87 11.14
C VAL A 634 26.40 11.03 9.89
N TRP A 635 27.68 11.52 10.07
CA TRP A 635 28.66 11.68 8.98
C TRP A 635 30.11 11.62 9.45
#